data_4695ac76a7608ec86e1037ceb3a4be7f
#
_entry.id   4695ac76a7608ec86e1037ceb3a4be7f
#
_cell.length_a   1.000
_cell.length_b   1.000
_cell.length_c   1.000
_cell.angle_alpha   90.00
_cell.angle_beta   90.00
_cell.angle_gamma   90.00
#
_symmetry.space_group_name_H-M   'P 1'
#
loop_
_entity.id
_entity.type
_entity.pdbx_description
1 polymer ?
#
loop_
_entity_poly.entity_id
_entity_poly.type
_entity_poly.pdbx_seq_one_letter_code
_entity_poly.pdbx_strand_id
1 'polypeptide(L)'
;MFFARLGFVLAAALLAACNGPVQEATLDNGLKIVVREDRRAPVVVSQIWYKVGPSDEPDGLTGISHVLEHMMFKGTSAHPNGEFSRIIAENGGRENAFTGIDYTAYFQQLEKSRLAIAFELEADRMRNLVLDEKEFAKELRVVMEERRLRTDDQPEALAYERFMATAFTVHPYKNPIIGWMRDLEKLTVKDLHTWYQRWYAPNNATLVVVGDVDARSVIALARQHFGPIPARTLEPARVPVEPAQTETRRSRISAPAQVPSLLMGFHAPALSTRSDDWEPYALMVLNGVLDGGGSARFERELVRKQQIAASVDIGYSPTARYPVLFLMQATPSRGRTPAELEAAIRAQIRRVQDEPVAPEELARVKAQVAASNVFTRDSVFYQAMQMGMLETVGLDWRMLDRSVERVRAVTAAQVQAVAKKYLTEANLTVTVLDPQPGRAKPRAAAPLGGGHVR
;
A
#
# COMPACT_ATOMS: atom_id res chain seq x y z
N MET A 1 29.28 31.68 25.65
CA MET A 1 28.53 31.50 24.39
C MET A 1 29.13 30.44 23.42
N PHE A 2 30.28 29.86 23.74
CA PHE A 2 30.99 28.88 22.89
C PHE A 2 30.61 27.40 23.16
N PHE A 3 30.15 27.08 24.37
CA PHE A 3 29.81 25.69 24.77
C PHE A 3 28.46 25.16 24.22
N ALA A 4 27.51 26.05 23.90
CA ALA A 4 26.19 25.63 23.39
C ALA A 4 26.17 25.21 21.90
N ARG A 5 27.16 25.63 21.11
CA ARG A 5 27.27 25.28 19.68
C ARG A 5 27.94 23.90 19.42
N LEU A 6 28.81 23.47 20.36
CA LEU A 6 29.48 22.18 20.23
C LEU A 6 28.55 20.99 20.51
N GLY A 7 27.63 21.15 21.45
CA GLY A 7 26.63 20.13 21.81
C GLY A 7 25.63 19.82 20.70
N PHE A 8 25.26 20.85 19.91
CA PHE A 8 24.29 20.67 18.82
C PHE A 8 24.88 19.97 17.58
N VAL A 9 26.18 20.17 17.34
CA VAL A 9 26.89 19.49 16.23
C VAL A 9 27.15 18.01 16.57
N LEU A 10 27.46 17.69 17.83
CA LEU A 10 27.63 16.31 18.26
C LEU A 10 26.31 15.50 18.28
N ALA A 11 25.20 16.14 18.67
CA ALA A 11 23.88 15.50 18.64
C ALA A 11 23.38 15.24 17.20
N ALA A 12 23.65 16.16 16.27
CA ALA A 12 23.33 15.98 14.86
C ALA A 12 24.20 14.87 14.20
N ALA A 13 25.47 14.76 14.60
CA ALA A 13 26.36 13.70 14.11
C ALA A 13 25.98 12.30 14.67
N LEU A 14 25.47 12.23 15.91
CA LEU A 14 24.98 10.97 16.51
C LEU A 14 23.69 10.46 15.87
N LEU A 15 22.80 11.36 15.42
CA LEU A 15 21.57 10.97 14.70
C LEU A 15 21.84 10.52 13.25
N ALA A 16 22.91 10.99 12.62
CA ALA A 16 23.34 10.52 11.29
C ALA A 16 24.01 9.14 11.33
N ALA A 17 24.47 8.68 12.49
CA ALA A 17 25.19 7.40 12.64
C ALA A 17 24.28 6.19 12.82
N CYS A 18 22.94 6.35 12.95
CA CYS A 18 22.03 5.25 13.25
C CYS A 18 21.53 4.50 12.01
N ASN A 19 21.65 5.06 10.80
CA ASN A 19 21.30 4.37 9.55
C ASN A 19 22.55 4.22 8.69
N GLY A 20 23.01 2.99 8.54
CA GLY A 20 24.11 2.66 7.62
C GLY A 20 23.76 3.00 6.16
N PRO A 21 24.79 3.06 5.28
CA PRO A 21 24.59 3.33 3.87
C PRO A 21 23.72 2.24 3.24
N VAL A 22 22.82 2.63 2.32
CA VAL A 22 22.10 1.68 1.49
C VAL A 22 23.02 1.27 0.36
N GLN A 23 23.16 -0.05 0.14
CA GLN A 23 23.86 -0.63 -1.01
C GLN A 23 22.85 -1.34 -1.91
N GLU A 24 23.09 -1.28 -3.20
CA GLU A 24 22.29 -1.96 -4.20
C GLU A 24 23.17 -2.75 -5.17
N ALA A 25 22.62 -3.85 -5.67
CA ALA A 25 23.23 -4.67 -6.71
C ALA A 25 22.14 -5.26 -7.60
N THR A 26 22.50 -5.60 -8.83
CA THR A 26 21.64 -6.42 -9.70
C THR A 26 22.43 -7.67 -10.08
N LEU A 27 21.84 -8.84 -9.89
CA LEU A 27 22.44 -10.11 -10.30
C LEU A 27 22.31 -10.28 -11.83
N ASP A 28 23.11 -11.17 -12.40
CA ASP A 28 23.11 -11.45 -13.85
C ASP A 28 21.74 -11.94 -14.35
N ASN A 29 20.95 -12.56 -13.49
CA ASN A 29 19.58 -12.97 -13.79
C ASN A 29 18.51 -11.86 -13.61
N GLY A 30 18.95 -10.61 -13.34
CA GLY A 30 18.09 -9.43 -13.23
C GLY A 30 17.46 -9.21 -11.85
N LEU A 31 17.73 -10.03 -10.83
CA LEU A 31 17.26 -9.76 -9.47
C LEU A 31 17.91 -8.49 -8.92
N LYS A 32 17.11 -7.49 -8.60
CA LYS A 32 17.57 -6.29 -7.89
C LYS A 32 17.64 -6.58 -6.38
N ILE A 33 18.72 -6.17 -5.75
CA ILE A 33 18.98 -6.33 -4.32
C ILE A 33 19.19 -4.93 -3.73
N VAL A 34 18.50 -4.61 -2.64
CA VAL A 34 18.65 -3.36 -1.89
C VAL A 34 18.90 -3.73 -0.42
N VAL A 35 20.02 -3.31 0.12
CA VAL A 35 20.42 -3.63 1.50
C VAL A 35 20.62 -2.33 2.28
N ARG A 36 19.95 -2.21 3.43
CA ARG A 36 20.20 -1.16 4.41
C ARG A 36 20.73 -1.76 5.71
N GLU A 37 21.92 -1.34 6.11
CA GLU A 37 22.48 -1.73 7.40
C GLU A 37 21.80 -0.93 8.52
N ASP A 38 21.23 -1.64 9.51
CA ASP A 38 20.61 -1.05 10.70
C ASP A 38 21.00 -1.91 11.91
N ARG A 39 22.03 -1.48 12.65
CA ARG A 39 22.66 -2.25 13.73
C ARG A 39 22.05 -1.99 15.12
N ARG A 40 20.87 -1.38 15.20
CA ARG A 40 20.22 -1.06 16.46
C ARG A 40 19.74 -2.29 17.25
N ALA A 41 19.47 -3.41 16.57
CA ALA A 41 19.08 -4.67 17.17
C ALA A 41 19.60 -5.84 16.33
N PRO A 42 19.92 -7.02 16.93
CA PRO A 42 20.50 -8.19 16.22
C PRO A 42 19.45 -8.95 15.39
N VAL A 43 18.64 -8.22 14.63
CA VAL A 43 17.57 -8.76 13.80
C VAL A 43 17.75 -8.33 12.35
N VAL A 44 17.22 -9.12 11.43
CA VAL A 44 17.15 -8.83 10.01
C VAL A 44 15.75 -9.09 9.49
N VAL A 45 15.32 -8.23 8.59
CA VAL A 45 14.12 -8.40 7.78
C VAL A 45 14.56 -8.61 6.34
N SER A 46 14.14 -9.72 5.75
CA SER A 46 14.26 -10.03 4.34
C SER A 46 12.87 -9.95 3.71
N GLN A 47 12.74 -9.21 2.63
CA GLN A 47 11.48 -9.08 1.86
C GLN A 47 11.77 -9.30 0.38
N ILE A 48 11.04 -10.23 -0.25
CA ILE A 48 11.05 -10.37 -1.70
C ILE A 48 9.75 -9.81 -2.28
N TRP A 49 9.90 -8.91 -3.23
CA TRP A 49 8.81 -8.14 -3.84
C TRP A 49 8.68 -8.51 -5.31
N TYR A 50 7.56 -9.07 -5.71
CA TYR A 50 7.24 -9.34 -7.11
C TYR A 50 6.42 -8.19 -7.69
N LYS A 51 6.82 -7.72 -8.89
CA LYS A 51 6.14 -6.63 -9.62
C LYS A 51 4.89 -7.14 -10.31
N VAL A 52 3.99 -7.72 -9.55
CA VAL A 52 2.73 -8.29 -10.01
C VAL A 52 1.68 -8.24 -8.91
N GLY A 53 0.49 -7.81 -9.24
CA GLY A 53 -0.67 -7.73 -8.36
C GLY A 53 -1.96 -7.62 -9.15
N PRO A 54 -3.07 -7.31 -8.51
CA PRO A 54 -4.38 -7.11 -9.14
C PRO A 54 -4.38 -6.18 -10.35
N SER A 55 -3.48 -5.18 -10.41
CA SER A 55 -3.38 -4.30 -11.58
C SER A 55 -2.88 -4.98 -12.85
N ASP A 56 -2.31 -6.18 -12.74
CA ASP A 56 -1.82 -6.98 -13.86
C ASP A 56 -2.79 -8.09 -14.26
N GLU A 57 -3.85 -8.31 -13.47
CA GLU A 57 -4.81 -9.39 -13.67
C GLU A 57 -5.75 -9.09 -14.83
N PRO A 58 -5.92 -10.04 -15.78
CA PRO A 58 -6.91 -9.89 -16.84
C PRO A 58 -8.33 -10.05 -16.28
N ASP A 59 -9.30 -9.42 -16.96
CA ASP A 59 -10.72 -9.62 -16.65
C ASP A 59 -11.06 -11.12 -16.70
N GLY A 60 -11.79 -11.59 -15.69
CA GLY A 60 -12.17 -13.00 -15.54
C GLY A 60 -11.21 -13.86 -14.72
N LEU A 61 -10.04 -13.32 -14.34
CA LEU A 61 -9.04 -13.99 -13.49
C LEU A 61 -8.69 -13.15 -12.25
N THR A 62 -9.59 -12.25 -11.83
CA THR A 62 -9.32 -11.39 -10.68
C THR A 62 -9.18 -12.21 -9.39
N GLY A 63 -8.23 -11.80 -8.54
CA GLY A 63 -7.88 -12.48 -7.30
C GLY A 63 -6.81 -13.56 -7.46
N ILE A 64 -6.35 -13.85 -8.69
CA ILE A 64 -5.34 -14.88 -8.94
C ILE A 64 -4.02 -14.60 -8.21
N SER A 65 -3.62 -13.33 -8.07
CA SER A 65 -2.42 -12.94 -7.32
C SER A 65 -2.56 -13.27 -5.84
N HIS A 66 -3.72 -13.01 -5.25
CA HIS A 66 -4.00 -13.31 -3.85
C HIS A 66 -4.13 -14.82 -3.59
N VAL A 67 -4.79 -15.56 -4.49
CA VAL A 67 -4.85 -17.03 -4.41
C VAL A 67 -3.46 -17.64 -4.53
N LEU A 68 -2.60 -17.10 -5.42
CA LEU A 68 -1.22 -17.56 -5.52
C LEU A 68 -0.42 -17.24 -4.25
N GLU A 69 -0.62 -16.07 -3.63
CA GLU A 69 -0.02 -15.74 -2.33
C GLU A 69 -0.28 -16.86 -1.30
N HIS A 70 -1.54 -17.33 -1.18
CA HIS A 70 -1.90 -18.44 -0.30
C HIS A 70 -1.18 -19.74 -0.66
N MET A 71 -1.13 -20.04 -1.96
CA MET A 71 -0.49 -21.26 -2.45
C MET A 71 1.03 -21.28 -2.26
N MET A 72 1.68 -20.12 -2.19
CA MET A 72 3.13 -20.02 -1.92
C MET A 72 3.54 -20.58 -0.56
N PHE A 73 2.61 -20.76 0.37
CA PHE A 73 2.85 -21.41 1.66
C PHE A 73 2.62 -22.93 1.65
N LYS A 74 2.21 -23.50 0.51
CA LYS A 74 1.91 -24.95 0.41
C LYS A 74 3.12 -25.81 0.09
N GLY A 75 4.30 -25.17 -0.12
CA GLY A 75 5.57 -25.83 -0.17
C GLY A 75 6.04 -26.22 -1.56
N THR A 76 7.21 -26.83 -1.56
CA THR A 76 7.94 -27.34 -2.71
C THR A 76 8.18 -28.85 -2.54
N SER A 77 8.83 -29.48 -3.51
CA SER A 77 9.24 -30.88 -3.35
C SER A 77 10.34 -31.06 -2.29
N ALA A 78 11.19 -30.03 -2.09
CA ALA A 78 12.24 -30.04 -1.06
C ALA A 78 11.67 -29.72 0.32
N HIS A 79 10.69 -28.83 0.38
CA HIS A 79 10.05 -28.36 1.60
C HIS A 79 8.53 -28.51 1.47
N PRO A 80 7.95 -29.69 1.81
CA PRO A 80 6.52 -29.95 1.71
C PRO A 80 5.66 -29.01 2.55
N ASN A 81 4.34 -29.04 2.33
CA ASN A 81 3.37 -28.17 2.97
C ASN A 81 3.59 -28.02 4.49
N GLY A 82 3.72 -26.76 4.93
CA GLY A 82 3.93 -26.36 6.32
C GLY A 82 5.40 -26.43 6.79
N GLU A 83 6.31 -27.01 6.00
CA GLU A 83 7.71 -27.14 6.41
C GLU A 83 8.44 -25.80 6.38
N PHE A 84 8.19 -24.96 5.41
CA PHE A 84 8.75 -23.61 5.35
C PHE A 84 8.45 -22.84 6.65
N SER A 85 7.19 -22.74 7.04
CA SER A 85 6.75 -22.05 8.27
C SER A 85 7.36 -22.68 9.52
N ARG A 86 7.42 -24.02 9.56
CA ARG A 86 8.06 -24.75 10.67
C ARG A 86 9.54 -24.41 10.81
N ILE A 87 10.30 -24.43 9.70
CA ILE A 87 11.74 -24.10 9.71
C ILE A 87 11.97 -22.67 10.18
N ILE A 88 11.19 -21.69 9.68
CA ILE A 88 11.30 -20.30 10.11
C ILE A 88 11.01 -20.16 11.61
N ALA A 89 9.95 -20.80 12.12
CA ALA A 89 9.59 -20.76 13.54
C ALA A 89 10.64 -21.43 14.43
N GLU A 90 11.19 -22.58 14.04
CA GLU A 90 12.27 -23.29 14.77
C GLU A 90 13.57 -22.46 14.85
N ASN A 91 13.78 -21.54 13.91
CA ASN A 91 14.88 -20.57 13.92
C ASN A 91 14.52 -19.24 14.61
N GLY A 92 13.44 -19.22 15.38
CA GLY A 92 13.00 -18.05 16.15
C GLY A 92 12.48 -16.89 15.27
N GLY A 93 12.16 -17.17 14.01
CA GLY A 93 11.68 -16.21 13.05
C GLY A 93 10.15 -16.18 12.94
N ARG A 94 9.69 -15.19 12.18
CA ARG A 94 8.31 -15.09 11.72
C ARG A 94 8.31 -14.76 10.24
N GLU A 95 7.28 -15.23 9.55
CA GLU A 95 7.05 -14.96 8.15
C GLU A 95 5.61 -14.51 7.90
N ASN A 96 5.40 -13.86 6.80
CA ASN A 96 4.09 -13.63 6.23
C ASN A 96 4.21 -13.12 4.80
N ALA A 97 3.06 -12.82 4.17
CA ALA A 97 2.97 -12.20 2.86
C ALA A 97 1.87 -11.14 2.84
N PHE A 98 1.85 -10.35 1.80
CA PHE A 98 0.76 -9.43 1.49
C PHE A 98 0.71 -9.13 0.00
N THR A 99 -0.50 -9.04 -0.54
CA THR A 99 -0.78 -8.59 -1.89
C THR A 99 -1.32 -7.17 -1.85
N GLY A 100 -0.59 -6.24 -2.47
CA GLY A 100 -1.06 -4.89 -2.76
C GLY A 100 -1.58 -4.81 -4.20
N ILE A 101 -2.16 -3.67 -4.59
CA ILE A 101 -2.76 -3.53 -5.92
C ILE A 101 -1.73 -3.70 -7.06
N ASP A 102 -0.46 -3.35 -6.83
CA ASP A 102 0.62 -3.35 -7.83
C ASP A 102 1.73 -4.37 -7.57
N TYR A 103 1.63 -5.15 -6.50
CA TYR A 103 2.71 -6.04 -6.05
C TYR A 103 2.21 -7.18 -5.19
N THR A 104 3.05 -8.23 -5.07
CA THR A 104 2.93 -9.27 -4.05
C THR A 104 4.28 -9.41 -3.37
N ALA A 105 4.29 -9.41 -2.04
CA ALA A 105 5.52 -9.46 -1.27
C ALA A 105 5.48 -10.53 -0.18
N TYR A 106 6.63 -11.15 0.07
CA TYR A 106 6.85 -12.15 1.11
C TYR A 106 7.99 -11.69 2.01
N PHE A 107 7.89 -11.95 3.30
CA PHE A 107 8.93 -11.53 4.23
C PHE A 107 9.23 -12.54 5.33
N GLN A 108 10.47 -12.51 5.81
CA GLN A 108 10.91 -13.16 7.02
C GLN A 108 11.58 -12.13 7.91
N GLN A 109 11.35 -12.27 9.20
CA GLN A 109 12.08 -11.54 10.24
C GLN A 109 12.73 -12.56 11.16
N LEU A 110 14.06 -12.48 11.28
CA LEU A 110 14.89 -13.47 11.94
C LEU A 110 15.99 -12.78 12.75
N GLU A 111 16.64 -13.56 13.62
CA GLU A 111 17.97 -13.22 14.13
C GLU A 111 18.97 -13.21 12.94
N LYS A 112 19.89 -12.26 12.93
CA LYS A 112 20.77 -11.97 11.76
C LYS A 112 21.58 -13.15 11.24
N SER A 113 22.01 -14.09 12.10
CA SER A 113 22.79 -15.27 11.69
C SER A 113 21.95 -16.29 10.89
N ARG A 114 20.61 -16.14 10.87
CA ARG A 114 19.67 -17.06 10.22
C ARG A 114 19.22 -16.61 8.83
N LEU A 115 19.76 -15.50 8.31
CA LEU A 115 19.36 -14.97 7.00
C LEU A 115 19.55 -15.97 5.86
N ALA A 116 20.58 -16.81 5.92
CA ALA A 116 20.84 -17.83 4.91
C ALA A 116 19.66 -18.82 4.74
N ILE A 117 18.99 -19.16 5.84
CA ILE A 117 17.81 -20.05 5.84
C ILE A 117 16.66 -19.38 5.10
N ALA A 118 16.42 -18.10 5.36
CA ALA A 118 15.37 -17.35 4.65
C ALA A 118 15.63 -17.30 3.14
N PHE A 119 16.89 -17.09 2.72
CA PHE A 119 17.26 -17.05 1.31
C PHE A 119 17.15 -18.40 0.61
N GLU A 120 17.53 -19.48 1.29
CA GLU A 120 17.38 -20.84 0.79
C GLU A 120 15.90 -21.15 0.49
N LEU A 121 15.04 -20.93 1.48
CA LEU A 121 13.61 -21.19 1.39
C LEU A 121 12.92 -20.31 0.34
N GLU A 122 13.26 -19.02 0.30
CA GLU A 122 12.68 -18.09 -0.71
C GLU A 122 13.13 -18.41 -2.12
N ALA A 123 14.40 -18.75 -2.32
CA ALA A 123 14.92 -19.14 -3.63
C ALA A 123 14.29 -20.44 -4.11
N ASP A 124 14.04 -21.39 -3.20
CA ASP A 124 13.37 -22.65 -3.54
C ASP A 124 11.91 -22.39 -3.97
N ARG A 125 11.12 -21.66 -3.19
CA ARG A 125 9.73 -21.42 -3.56
C ARG A 125 9.55 -20.47 -4.76
N MET A 126 10.52 -19.59 -5.05
CA MET A 126 10.52 -18.78 -6.28
C MET A 126 10.57 -19.66 -7.53
N ARG A 127 11.23 -20.82 -7.47
CA ARG A 127 11.49 -21.71 -8.60
C ARG A 127 10.65 -22.97 -8.63
N ASN A 128 10.46 -23.60 -7.47
CA ASN A 128 10.05 -24.99 -7.33
C ASN A 128 8.71 -25.18 -6.62
N LEU A 129 7.88 -24.14 -6.56
CA LEU A 129 6.54 -24.22 -5.95
C LEU A 129 5.74 -25.36 -6.56
N VAL A 130 5.15 -26.20 -5.70
CA VAL A 130 4.24 -27.27 -6.12
C VAL A 130 2.81 -26.78 -6.00
N LEU A 131 2.14 -26.66 -7.15
CA LEU A 131 0.73 -26.29 -7.23
C LEU A 131 -0.11 -27.58 -7.34
N ASP A 132 -0.39 -28.19 -6.18
CA ASP A 132 -1.23 -29.38 -6.09
C ASP A 132 -2.71 -29.02 -6.25
N GLU A 133 -3.47 -29.75 -7.05
CA GLU A 133 -4.88 -29.48 -7.36
C GLU A 133 -5.78 -29.60 -6.12
N LYS A 134 -5.49 -30.53 -5.20
CA LYS A 134 -6.29 -30.72 -3.99
C LYS A 134 -6.04 -29.61 -2.99
N GLU A 135 -4.78 -29.19 -2.83
CA GLU A 135 -4.43 -28.04 -1.98
C GLU A 135 -4.99 -26.74 -2.55
N PHE A 136 -4.89 -26.55 -3.88
CA PHE A 136 -5.54 -25.42 -4.54
C PHE A 136 -7.03 -25.36 -4.28
N ALA A 137 -7.75 -26.46 -4.44
CA ALA A 137 -9.20 -26.51 -4.21
C ALA A 137 -9.59 -26.22 -2.74
N LYS A 138 -8.71 -26.50 -1.78
CA LYS A 138 -8.90 -26.13 -0.36
C LYS A 138 -8.65 -24.65 -0.15
N GLU A 139 -7.54 -24.13 -0.64
CA GLU A 139 -7.16 -22.72 -0.45
C GLU A 139 -8.10 -21.77 -1.20
N LEU A 140 -8.54 -22.12 -2.39
CA LEU A 140 -9.54 -21.33 -3.10
C LEU A 140 -10.82 -21.15 -2.28
N ARG A 141 -11.27 -22.22 -1.57
CA ARG A 141 -12.41 -22.11 -0.65
C ARG A 141 -12.11 -21.23 0.57
N VAL A 142 -10.87 -21.26 1.07
CA VAL A 142 -10.42 -20.35 2.14
C VAL A 142 -10.49 -18.90 1.67
N VAL A 143 -9.96 -18.59 0.49
CA VAL A 143 -10.01 -17.24 -0.09
C VAL A 143 -11.46 -16.78 -0.34
N MET A 144 -12.33 -17.67 -0.85
CA MET A 144 -13.74 -17.34 -1.05
C MET A 144 -14.45 -17.06 0.28
N GLU A 145 -14.12 -17.81 1.36
CA GLU A 145 -14.68 -17.56 2.70
C GLU A 145 -14.11 -16.27 3.30
N GLU A 146 -12.82 -16.00 3.10
CA GLU A 146 -12.20 -14.74 3.48
C GLU A 146 -12.88 -13.55 2.79
N ARG A 147 -13.19 -13.66 1.49
CA ARG A 147 -13.96 -12.64 0.78
C ARG A 147 -15.33 -12.41 1.40
N ARG A 148 -16.06 -13.50 1.76
CA ARG A 148 -17.34 -13.36 2.45
C ARG A 148 -17.20 -12.60 3.76
N LEU A 149 -16.25 -13.01 4.60
CA LEU A 149 -16.04 -12.43 5.92
C LEU A 149 -15.55 -10.97 5.88
N ARG A 150 -14.66 -10.64 4.93
CA ARG A 150 -14.00 -9.33 4.88
C ARG A 150 -14.69 -8.33 3.95
N THR A 151 -15.46 -8.81 2.98
CA THR A 151 -16.10 -7.95 1.99
C THR A 151 -17.61 -8.13 1.99
N ASP A 152 -18.11 -9.33 1.68
CA ASP A 152 -19.55 -9.52 1.41
C ASP A 152 -20.41 -9.32 2.68
N ASP A 153 -19.89 -9.70 3.85
CA ASP A 153 -20.51 -9.51 5.16
C ASP A 153 -20.20 -8.14 5.81
N GLN A 154 -19.42 -7.27 5.15
CA GLN A 154 -19.01 -5.95 5.66
C GLN A 154 -19.58 -4.83 4.78
N PRO A 155 -20.62 -4.12 5.24
CA PRO A 155 -21.29 -3.09 4.43
C PRO A 155 -20.37 -1.99 3.91
N GLU A 156 -19.41 -1.55 4.75
CA GLU A 156 -18.44 -0.52 4.38
C GLU A 156 -17.45 -1.03 3.31
N ALA A 157 -17.04 -2.29 3.38
CA ALA A 157 -16.17 -2.91 2.37
C ALA A 157 -16.89 -3.08 1.03
N LEU A 158 -18.17 -3.49 1.06
CA LEU A 158 -19.02 -3.51 -0.14
C LEU A 158 -19.20 -2.12 -0.75
N ALA A 159 -19.38 -1.09 0.10
CA ALA A 159 -19.49 0.29 -0.37
C ALA A 159 -18.19 0.75 -1.01
N TYR A 160 -17.03 0.42 -0.43
CA TYR A 160 -15.73 0.71 -1.00
C TYR A 160 -15.49 -0.02 -2.33
N GLU A 161 -15.82 -1.31 -2.42
CA GLU A 161 -15.72 -2.09 -3.66
C GLU A 161 -16.61 -1.48 -4.76
N ARG A 162 -17.85 -1.11 -4.45
CA ARG A 162 -18.76 -0.41 -5.36
C ARG A 162 -18.19 0.94 -5.78
N PHE A 163 -17.62 1.67 -4.85
CA PHE A 163 -17.00 2.96 -5.10
C PHE A 163 -15.83 2.83 -6.09
N MET A 164 -14.90 1.89 -5.88
CA MET A 164 -13.78 1.67 -6.77
C MET A 164 -14.22 1.27 -8.19
N ALA A 165 -15.24 0.39 -8.29
CA ALA A 165 -15.82 -0.02 -9.57
C ALA A 165 -16.63 1.11 -10.26
N THR A 166 -17.00 2.17 -9.54
CA THR A 166 -17.64 3.37 -10.09
C THR A 166 -16.61 4.42 -10.52
N ALA A 167 -15.54 4.56 -9.72
CA ALA A 167 -14.46 5.52 -9.99
C ALA A 167 -13.61 5.10 -11.20
N PHE A 168 -13.28 3.81 -11.32
CA PHE A 168 -12.52 3.27 -12.44
C PHE A 168 -13.44 2.44 -13.35
N THR A 169 -13.47 2.75 -14.64
CA THR A 169 -14.35 2.07 -15.61
C THR A 169 -13.62 0.99 -16.39
N VAL A 170 -12.37 1.24 -16.75
CA VAL A 170 -11.56 0.32 -17.56
C VAL A 170 -10.27 -0.09 -16.85
N HIS A 171 -9.70 0.79 -16.00
CA HIS A 171 -8.46 0.50 -15.32
C HIS A 171 -8.62 -0.61 -14.27
N PRO A 172 -7.67 -1.57 -14.13
CA PRO A 172 -7.76 -2.69 -13.19
C PRO A 172 -7.88 -2.27 -11.71
N TYR A 173 -7.57 -1.03 -11.35
CA TYR A 173 -7.79 -0.51 -9.99
C TYR A 173 -9.27 -0.54 -9.57
N LYS A 174 -10.20 -0.80 -10.50
CA LYS A 174 -11.60 -1.10 -10.19
C LYS A 174 -11.80 -2.42 -9.45
N ASN A 175 -10.84 -3.36 -9.56
CA ASN A 175 -10.98 -4.72 -9.06
C ASN A 175 -10.54 -4.83 -7.59
N PRO A 176 -11.25 -5.59 -6.76
CA PRO A 176 -10.81 -5.87 -5.40
C PRO A 176 -9.56 -6.76 -5.40
N ILE A 177 -8.65 -6.55 -4.44
CA ILE A 177 -7.42 -7.35 -4.31
C ILE A 177 -7.73 -8.84 -4.15
N ILE A 178 -8.77 -9.17 -3.39
CA ILE A 178 -9.21 -10.55 -3.18
C ILE A 178 -9.90 -11.17 -4.40
N GLY A 179 -10.20 -10.37 -5.42
CA GLY A 179 -10.91 -10.79 -6.64
C GLY A 179 -12.43 -10.78 -6.50
N TRP A 180 -13.12 -10.78 -7.65
CA TRP A 180 -14.57 -10.93 -7.70
C TRP A 180 -14.95 -12.39 -7.46
N MET A 181 -16.00 -12.66 -6.65
CA MET A 181 -16.47 -14.03 -6.38
C MET A 181 -16.69 -14.83 -7.66
N ARG A 182 -17.32 -14.24 -8.68
CA ARG A 182 -17.61 -14.87 -9.98
C ARG A 182 -16.35 -15.33 -10.73
N ASP A 183 -15.21 -14.68 -10.48
CA ASP A 183 -13.94 -15.03 -11.10
C ASP A 183 -13.24 -16.10 -10.28
N LEU A 184 -13.23 -15.96 -8.94
CA LEU A 184 -12.72 -16.98 -8.02
C LEU A 184 -13.36 -18.35 -8.26
N GLU A 185 -14.70 -18.40 -8.47
CA GLU A 185 -15.44 -19.64 -8.74
C GLU A 185 -14.98 -20.36 -10.02
N LYS A 186 -14.28 -19.67 -10.92
CA LYS A 186 -13.83 -20.20 -12.21
C LYS A 186 -12.33 -20.46 -12.29
N LEU A 187 -11.57 -19.95 -11.31
CA LEU A 187 -10.12 -20.12 -11.29
C LEU A 187 -9.74 -21.60 -11.23
N THR A 188 -8.72 -21.96 -11.99
CA THR A 188 -8.17 -23.31 -12.02
C THR A 188 -6.70 -23.33 -11.60
N VAL A 189 -6.22 -24.48 -11.16
CA VAL A 189 -4.79 -24.66 -10.84
C VAL A 189 -3.88 -24.38 -12.05
N LYS A 190 -4.39 -24.60 -13.26
CA LYS A 190 -3.67 -24.30 -14.50
C LYS A 190 -3.47 -22.80 -14.70
N ASP A 191 -4.48 -21.99 -14.35
CA ASP A 191 -4.37 -20.53 -14.41
C ASP A 191 -3.30 -20.05 -13.43
N LEU A 192 -3.31 -20.57 -12.18
CA LEU A 192 -2.27 -20.28 -11.19
C LEU A 192 -0.88 -20.68 -11.65
N HIS A 193 -0.75 -21.87 -12.26
CA HIS A 193 0.52 -22.32 -12.78
C HIS A 193 1.05 -21.38 -13.87
N THR A 194 0.17 -20.94 -14.78
CA THR A 194 0.51 -19.97 -15.82
C THR A 194 0.91 -18.62 -15.22
N TRP A 195 0.18 -18.17 -14.19
CA TRP A 195 0.47 -16.92 -13.47
C TRP A 195 1.82 -16.96 -12.75
N TYR A 196 2.08 -18.02 -11.99
CA TYR A 196 3.36 -18.25 -11.31
C TYR A 196 4.53 -18.32 -12.33
N GLN A 197 4.38 -19.08 -13.39
CA GLN A 197 5.38 -19.20 -14.45
C GLN A 197 5.71 -17.86 -15.12
N ARG A 198 4.70 -17.00 -15.28
CA ARG A 198 4.87 -15.71 -15.94
C ARG A 198 5.57 -14.69 -15.03
N TRP A 199 5.19 -14.61 -13.76
CA TRP A 199 5.53 -13.47 -12.92
C TRP A 199 6.56 -13.71 -11.83
N TYR A 200 6.70 -14.97 -11.35
CA TYR A 200 7.61 -15.29 -10.25
C TYR A 200 8.98 -15.66 -10.81
N ALA A 201 9.79 -14.63 -11.04
CA ALA A 201 11.13 -14.76 -11.61
C ALA A 201 12.07 -13.68 -11.02
N PRO A 202 13.40 -13.94 -10.98
CA PRO A 202 14.36 -12.99 -10.44
C PRO A 202 14.27 -11.61 -11.08
N ASN A 203 14.16 -11.54 -12.40
CA ASN A 203 14.09 -10.27 -13.14
C ASN A 203 12.75 -9.52 -13.01
N ASN A 204 11.76 -10.11 -12.32
CA ASN A 204 10.52 -9.44 -11.92
C ASN A 204 10.46 -9.19 -10.40
N ALA A 205 11.56 -9.41 -9.69
CA ALA A 205 11.60 -9.31 -8.25
C ALA A 205 12.63 -8.28 -7.76
N THR A 206 12.39 -7.75 -6.56
CA THR A 206 13.36 -6.97 -5.80
C THR A 206 13.48 -7.59 -4.41
N LEU A 207 14.71 -7.92 -4.02
CA LEU A 207 15.03 -8.38 -2.68
C LEU A 207 15.48 -7.18 -1.84
N VAL A 208 14.77 -6.91 -0.75
CA VAL A 208 15.10 -5.84 0.21
C VAL A 208 15.48 -6.46 1.54
N VAL A 209 16.66 -6.10 2.04
CA VAL A 209 17.17 -6.57 3.34
C VAL A 209 17.51 -5.39 4.21
N VAL A 210 16.93 -5.34 5.41
CA VAL A 210 17.20 -4.29 6.41
C VAL A 210 17.49 -4.94 7.75
N GLY A 211 18.58 -4.54 8.41
CA GLY A 211 18.91 -5.04 9.74
C GLY A 211 20.41 -5.01 10.06
N ASP A 212 20.80 -5.74 11.12
CA ASP A 212 22.19 -5.86 11.56
C ASP A 212 22.95 -6.84 10.66
N VAL A 213 23.28 -6.38 9.47
CA VAL A 213 23.98 -7.17 8.44
C VAL A 213 25.13 -6.36 7.83
N ASP A 214 26.04 -7.06 7.16
CA ASP A 214 27.01 -6.49 6.23
C ASP A 214 26.47 -6.63 4.81
N ALA A 215 26.34 -5.52 4.11
CA ALA A 215 25.68 -5.50 2.81
C ALA A 215 26.41 -6.34 1.74
N ARG A 216 27.75 -6.40 1.77
CA ARG A 216 28.52 -7.22 0.82
C ARG A 216 28.26 -8.71 1.06
N SER A 217 28.20 -9.11 2.32
CA SER A 217 27.89 -10.49 2.71
C SER A 217 26.47 -10.87 2.29
N VAL A 218 25.49 -9.98 2.47
CA VAL A 218 24.11 -10.19 2.01
C VAL A 218 24.04 -10.37 0.49
N ILE A 219 24.72 -9.50 -0.28
CA ILE A 219 24.75 -9.60 -1.75
C ILE A 219 25.43 -10.89 -2.21
N ALA A 220 26.52 -11.31 -1.55
CA ALA A 220 27.19 -12.58 -1.87
C ALA A 220 26.27 -13.77 -1.58
N LEU A 221 25.59 -13.78 -0.45
CA LEU A 221 24.63 -14.80 -0.06
C LEU A 221 23.42 -14.85 -1.04
N ALA A 222 22.89 -13.69 -1.42
CA ALA A 222 21.83 -13.60 -2.42
C ALA A 222 22.28 -14.16 -3.78
N ARG A 223 23.51 -13.89 -4.20
CA ARG A 223 24.08 -14.47 -5.43
C ARG A 223 24.17 -15.99 -5.35
N GLN A 224 24.51 -16.54 -4.19
CA GLN A 224 24.60 -17.99 -3.99
C GLN A 224 23.23 -18.67 -4.15
N HIS A 225 22.18 -18.13 -3.53
CA HIS A 225 20.86 -18.76 -3.50
C HIS A 225 20.00 -18.42 -4.72
N PHE A 226 19.94 -17.15 -5.10
CA PHE A 226 19.06 -16.68 -6.20
C PHE A 226 19.78 -16.65 -7.55
N GLY A 227 21.11 -16.54 -7.60
CA GLY A 227 21.87 -16.46 -8.85
C GLY A 227 21.65 -17.63 -9.81
N PRO A 228 21.53 -18.89 -9.33
CA PRO A 228 21.25 -20.05 -10.18
C PRO A 228 19.85 -20.07 -10.82
N ILE A 229 18.91 -19.23 -10.34
CA ILE A 229 17.54 -19.18 -10.88
C ILE A 229 17.55 -18.41 -12.20
N PRO A 230 17.10 -18.99 -13.32
CA PRO A 230 17.12 -18.30 -14.59
C PRO A 230 16.10 -17.15 -14.66
N ALA A 231 16.48 -16.09 -15.36
CA ALA A 231 15.54 -15.03 -15.75
C ALA A 231 14.47 -15.60 -16.69
N ARG A 232 13.32 -14.94 -16.73
CA ARG A 232 12.23 -15.27 -17.66
C ARG A 232 11.97 -14.11 -18.62
N THR A 233 11.44 -14.42 -19.80
CA THR A 233 10.93 -13.40 -20.70
C THR A 233 9.64 -12.82 -20.11
N LEU A 234 9.67 -11.55 -19.77
CA LEU A 234 8.53 -10.83 -19.20
C LEU A 234 7.84 -10.06 -20.34
N GLU A 235 6.61 -10.39 -20.62
CA GLU A 235 5.77 -9.57 -21.48
C GLU A 235 5.11 -8.48 -20.64
N PRO A 236 5.27 -7.19 -20.99
CA PRO A 236 4.63 -6.09 -20.28
C PRO A 236 3.10 -6.29 -20.24
N ALA A 237 2.51 -6.09 -19.07
CA ALA A 237 1.06 -6.04 -18.96
C ALA A 237 0.53 -4.84 -19.75
N ARG A 238 -0.50 -5.07 -20.59
CA ARG A 238 -1.21 -3.99 -21.28
C ARG A 238 -2.32 -3.49 -20.36
N VAL A 239 -2.02 -2.50 -19.54
CA VAL A 239 -2.99 -1.90 -18.63
C VAL A 239 -3.76 -0.81 -19.36
N PRO A 240 -5.10 -0.90 -19.43
CA PRO A 240 -5.93 0.15 -20.03
C PRO A 240 -5.75 1.48 -19.30
N VAL A 241 -5.67 2.57 -20.05
CA VAL A 241 -5.64 3.92 -19.48
C VAL A 241 -7.07 4.32 -19.13
N GLU A 242 -7.31 4.70 -17.86
CA GLU A 242 -8.60 5.23 -17.45
C GLU A 242 -8.90 6.53 -18.21
N PRO A 243 -10.04 6.65 -18.89
CA PRO A 243 -10.42 7.89 -19.56
C PRO A 243 -10.66 9.01 -18.54
N ALA A 244 -10.35 10.25 -18.93
CA ALA A 244 -10.64 11.41 -18.09
C ALA A 244 -12.14 11.47 -17.78
N GLN A 245 -12.47 11.63 -16.51
CA GLN A 245 -13.84 11.80 -16.06
C GLN A 245 -14.34 13.20 -16.42
N THR A 246 -15.54 13.30 -16.99
CA THR A 246 -16.15 14.57 -17.47
C THR A 246 -17.36 15.00 -16.67
N GLU A 247 -17.91 14.11 -15.82
CA GLU A 247 -19.06 14.38 -14.98
C GLU A 247 -18.97 13.63 -13.64
N THR A 248 -19.69 14.09 -12.63
CA THR A 248 -19.76 13.40 -11.33
C THR A 248 -20.39 12.02 -11.52
N ARG A 249 -19.66 10.97 -11.12
CA ARG A 249 -20.18 9.59 -11.07
C ARG A 249 -20.80 9.34 -9.69
N ARG A 250 -21.97 8.68 -9.68
CA ARG A 250 -22.67 8.37 -8.43
C ARG A 250 -23.11 6.92 -8.37
N SER A 251 -22.96 6.31 -7.20
CA SER A 251 -23.54 5.02 -6.90
C SER A 251 -24.13 4.99 -5.49
N ARG A 252 -24.95 3.99 -5.25
CA ARG A 252 -25.60 3.75 -3.96
C ARG A 252 -25.61 2.26 -3.70
N ILE A 253 -25.41 1.88 -2.46
CA ILE A 253 -25.51 0.49 -2.00
C ILE A 253 -26.42 0.47 -0.78
N SER A 254 -27.32 -0.50 -0.73
CA SER A 254 -28.15 -0.78 0.43
C SER A 254 -27.70 -2.08 1.06
N ALA A 255 -27.26 -2.03 2.32
CA ALA A 255 -26.76 -3.20 3.03
C ALA A 255 -27.08 -3.11 4.53
N PRO A 256 -27.05 -4.23 5.27
CA PRO A 256 -27.25 -4.25 6.71
C PRO A 256 -26.14 -3.49 7.42
N ALA A 257 -26.35 -2.21 7.72
CA ALA A 257 -25.41 -1.33 8.40
C ALA A 257 -26.10 -0.61 9.58
N GLN A 258 -25.31 -0.16 10.54
CA GLN A 258 -25.84 0.58 11.70
C GLN A 258 -26.04 2.06 11.38
N VAL A 259 -25.17 2.62 10.55
CA VAL A 259 -25.15 4.03 10.18
C VAL A 259 -24.88 4.18 8.68
N PRO A 260 -25.37 5.25 8.05
CA PRO A 260 -25.01 5.56 6.68
C PRO A 260 -23.54 5.96 6.58
N SER A 261 -22.92 5.72 5.43
CA SER A 261 -21.59 6.25 5.12
C SER A 261 -21.53 6.87 3.73
N LEU A 262 -20.56 7.77 3.55
CA LEU A 262 -20.32 8.52 2.33
C LEU A 262 -18.88 8.30 1.91
N LEU A 263 -18.66 7.86 0.67
CA LEU A 263 -17.37 7.83 0.00
C LEU A 263 -17.35 8.88 -1.10
N MET A 264 -16.33 9.73 -1.10
CA MET A 264 -16.06 10.71 -2.13
C MET A 264 -14.63 10.56 -2.60
N GLY A 265 -14.36 10.59 -3.90
CA GLY A 265 -13.01 10.48 -4.39
C GLY A 265 -12.80 11.20 -5.71
N PHE A 266 -11.56 11.59 -5.92
CA PHE A 266 -11.12 12.32 -7.09
C PHE A 266 -9.88 11.65 -7.66
N HIS A 267 -9.81 11.45 -8.97
CA HIS A 267 -8.59 10.95 -9.60
C HIS A 267 -7.44 11.92 -9.35
N ALA A 268 -6.32 11.38 -8.92
CA ALA A 268 -5.14 12.12 -8.51
C ALA A 268 -3.87 11.43 -9.02
N PRO A 269 -2.78 12.17 -9.27
CA PRO A 269 -1.54 11.59 -9.78
C PRO A 269 -0.88 10.67 -8.76
N ALA A 270 -0.18 9.64 -9.24
CA ALA A 270 0.84 8.94 -8.47
C ALA A 270 2.17 9.71 -8.51
N LEU A 271 3.10 9.35 -7.60
CA LEU A 271 4.49 9.82 -7.65
C LEU A 271 5.16 9.37 -8.95
N SER A 272 6.08 10.17 -9.43
CA SER A 272 6.94 9.81 -10.56
C SER A 272 8.42 10.10 -10.26
N THR A 273 9.31 9.58 -11.09
CA THR A 273 10.76 9.85 -10.99
C THR A 273 11.16 11.21 -11.57
N ARG A 274 10.21 11.96 -12.12
CA ARG A 274 10.46 13.28 -12.71
C ARG A 274 10.87 14.29 -11.64
N SER A 275 11.81 15.13 -11.96
CA SER A 275 12.32 16.16 -11.03
C SER A 275 11.32 17.30 -10.77
N ASP A 276 10.40 17.55 -11.71
CA ASP A 276 9.38 18.59 -11.68
C ASP A 276 8.02 18.12 -11.11
N ASP A 277 7.95 16.90 -10.60
CA ASP A 277 6.74 16.29 -10.03
C ASP A 277 6.46 16.82 -8.61
N TRP A 278 5.81 17.97 -8.51
CA TRP A 278 5.46 18.60 -7.23
C TRP A 278 4.00 18.35 -6.79
N GLU A 279 3.12 18.01 -7.73
CA GLU A 279 1.68 17.89 -7.48
C GLU A 279 1.32 16.79 -6.45
N PRO A 280 1.91 15.58 -6.49
CA PRO A 280 1.64 14.58 -5.46
C PRO A 280 2.04 15.06 -4.06
N TYR A 281 3.15 15.79 -3.92
CA TYR A 281 3.57 16.34 -2.62
C TYR A 281 2.63 17.45 -2.13
N ALA A 282 2.12 18.28 -3.04
CA ALA A 282 1.13 19.30 -2.71
C ALA A 282 -0.20 18.65 -2.28
N LEU A 283 -0.61 17.54 -2.91
CA LEU A 283 -1.79 16.75 -2.50
C LEU A 283 -1.58 16.07 -1.14
N MET A 284 -0.37 15.59 -0.83
CA MET A 284 -0.06 15.08 0.52
C MET A 284 -0.20 16.18 1.58
N VAL A 285 0.26 17.41 1.28
CA VAL A 285 0.06 18.56 2.17
C VAL A 285 -1.41 18.95 2.26
N LEU A 286 -2.15 18.96 1.14
CA LEU A 286 -3.59 19.20 1.11
C LEU A 286 -4.36 18.18 1.97
N ASN A 287 -4.00 16.90 1.89
CA ASN A 287 -4.54 15.88 2.78
C ASN A 287 -4.33 16.28 4.26
N GLY A 288 -3.10 16.64 4.65
CA GLY A 288 -2.81 17.07 6.01
C GLY A 288 -3.53 18.37 6.44
N VAL A 289 -3.83 19.29 5.52
CA VAL A 289 -4.64 20.50 5.80
C VAL A 289 -6.09 20.13 6.11
N LEU A 290 -6.66 19.21 5.31
CA LEU A 290 -8.06 18.81 5.45
C LEU A 290 -8.25 17.80 6.59
N ASP A 291 -7.33 16.82 6.73
CA ASP A 291 -7.40 15.72 7.70
C ASP A 291 -6.01 15.34 8.21
N GLY A 292 -5.39 16.21 8.98
CA GLY A 292 -4.06 16.01 9.62
C GLY A 292 -4.16 15.97 11.15
N GLY A 293 -5.19 15.31 11.70
CA GLY A 293 -5.44 15.17 13.14
C GLY A 293 -6.30 16.29 13.73
N GLY A 294 -6.34 16.38 15.05
CA GLY A 294 -7.33 17.17 15.80
C GLY A 294 -7.42 18.68 15.48
N SER A 295 -6.45 19.26 14.80
CA SER A 295 -6.45 20.68 14.37
C SER A 295 -6.73 20.84 12.87
N ALA A 296 -6.92 19.76 12.12
CA ALA A 296 -7.25 19.78 10.71
C ALA A 296 -8.65 20.38 10.45
N ARG A 297 -8.87 20.83 9.22
CA ARG A 297 -10.10 21.56 8.88
C ARG A 297 -11.36 20.72 9.05
N PHE A 298 -11.35 19.45 8.62
CA PHE A 298 -12.53 18.59 8.71
C PHE A 298 -12.88 18.28 10.18
N GLU A 299 -11.90 17.89 10.97
CA GLU A 299 -12.13 17.65 12.39
C GLU A 299 -12.65 18.90 13.12
N ARG A 300 -12.04 20.05 12.86
CA ARG A 300 -12.42 21.31 13.51
C ARG A 300 -13.79 21.81 13.08
N GLU A 301 -14.05 21.85 11.76
CA GLU A 301 -15.25 22.48 11.20
C GLU A 301 -16.43 21.52 11.11
N LEU A 302 -16.23 20.26 10.66
CA LEU A 302 -17.33 19.33 10.39
C LEU A 302 -17.69 18.49 11.63
N VAL A 303 -16.68 18.05 12.40
CA VAL A 303 -16.93 17.21 13.57
C VAL A 303 -17.25 18.09 14.79
N ARG A 304 -16.35 19.02 15.17
CA ARG A 304 -16.48 19.75 16.43
C ARG A 304 -17.44 20.93 16.35
N LYS A 305 -17.34 21.81 15.34
CA LYS A 305 -18.17 23.01 15.26
C LYS A 305 -19.56 22.73 14.74
N GLN A 306 -19.68 22.18 13.55
CA GLN A 306 -20.96 21.95 12.88
C GLN A 306 -21.68 20.70 13.35
N GLN A 307 -20.93 19.76 13.93
CA GLN A 307 -21.44 18.45 14.38
C GLN A 307 -22.24 17.73 13.29
N ILE A 308 -21.79 17.87 12.04
CA ILE A 308 -22.44 17.26 10.87
C ILE A 308 -21.82 15.91 10.53
N ALA A 309 -20.55 15.69 10.90
CA ALA A 309 -19.82 14.44 10.75
C ALA A 309 -19.54 13.81 12.11
N ALA A 310 -19.70 12.49 12.22
CA ALA A 310 -19.16 11.70 13.30
C ALA A 310 -17.66 11.41 13.07
N SER A 311 -17.28 11.18 11.79
CA SER A 311 -15.88 11.09 11.34
C SER A 311 -15.77 11.52 9.89
N VAL A 312 -14.60 12.02 9.51
CA VAL A 312 -14.17 12.20 8.12
C VAL A 312 -12.69 11.86 8.04
N ASP A 313 -12.35 10.88 7.23
CA ASP A 313 -10.99 10.42 7.01
C ASP A 313 -10.60 10.62 5.55
N ILE A 314 -9.35 11.03 5.28
CA ILE A 314 -8.83 11.20 3.92
C ILE A 314 -7.65 10.27 3.70
N GLY A 315 -7.70 9.51 2.60
CA GLY A 315 -6.61 8.69 2.10
C GLY A 315 -6.06 9.21 0.77
N TYR A 316 -4.77 9.51 0.72
CA TYR A 316 -4.05 9.73 -0.51
C TYR A 316 -2.69 9.05 -0.42
N SER A 317 -2.53 7.93 -1.14
CA SER A 317 -1.30 7.16 -1.21
C SER A 317 -0.75 7.21 -2.64
N PRO A 318 0.17 8.14 -2.93
CA PRO A 318 0.68 8.34 -4.29
C PRO A 318 1.76 7.34 -4.71
N THR A 319 2.21 6.43 -3.83
CA THR A 319 3.17 5.37 -4.15
C THR A 319 2.44 4.23 -4.86
N ALA A 320 2.27 4.38 -6.16
CA ALA A 320 1.53 3.45 -7.02
C ALA A 320 2.08 3.54 -8.44
N ARG A 321 1.82 2.51 -9.28
CA ARG A 321 2.24 2.52 -10.70
C ARG A 321 1.41 3.48 -11.56
N TYR A 322 0.17 3.71 -11.21
CA TYR A 322 -0.82 4.46 -12.00
C TYR A 322 -1.51 5.52 -11.15
N PRO A 323 -2.21 6.48 -11.78
CA PRO A 323 -3.01 7.45 -11.04
C PRO A 323 -3.96 6.79 -10.04
N VAL A 324 -4.03 7.39 -8.86
CA VAL A 324 -4.79 6.91 -7.71
C VAL A 324 -6.01 7.79 -7.42
N LEU A 325 -6.64 7.60 -6.27
CA LEU A 325 -7.71 8.48 -5.80
C LEU A 325 -7.27 9.29 -4.57
N PHE A 326 -7.67 10.55 -4.54
CA PHE A 326 -7.77 11.34 -3.32
C PHE A 326 -9.13 11.02 -2.72
N LEU A 327 -9.16 10.11 -1.76
CA LEU A 327 -10.36 9.46 -1.24
C LEU A 327 -10.75 10.07 0.11
N MET A 328 -12.03 10.35 0.30
CA MET A 328 -12.64 10.77 1.55
C MET A 328 -13.69 9.73 1.96
N GLN A 329 -13.60 9.25 3.18
CA GLN A 329 -14.61 8.40 3.80
C GLN A 329 -15.22 9.16 4.99
N ALA A 330 -16.54 9.25 5.04
CA ALA A 330 -17.21 10.06 6.03
C ALA A 330 -18.46 9.37 6.59
N THR A 331 -18.69 9.56 7.88
CA THR A 331 -19.90 9.10 8.57
C THR A 331 -20.68 10.33 9.07
N PRO A 332 -21.95 10.49 8.69
CA PRO A 332 -22.77 11.59 9.22
C PRO A 332 -23.00 11.44 10.74
N SER A 333 -23.11 12.55 11.44
CA SER A 333 -23.58 12.56 12.83
C SER A 333 -25.02 12.06 12.94
N ARG A 334 -25.39 11.58 14.11
CA ARG A 334 -26.77 11.10 14.37
C ARG A 334 -27.79 12.20 13.99
N GLY A 335 -28.76 11.84 13.18
CA GLY A 335 -29.80 12.74 12.69
C GLY A 335 -29.39 13.61 11.49
N ARG A 336 -28.18 13.42 10.97
CA ARG A 336 -27.71 14.06 9.74
C ARG A 336 -27.74 13.08 8.57
N THR A 337 -27.82 13.61 7.38
CA THR A 337 -27.87 12.82 6.13
C THR A 337 -26.53 12.83 5.40
N PRO A 338 -26.22 11.79 4.59
CA PRO A 338 -25.07 11.82 3.70
C PRO A 338 -25.05 13.03 2.75
N ALA A 339 -26.20 13.52 2.31
CA ALA A 339 -26.30 14.68 1.41
C ALA A 339 -25.89 15.99 2.12
N GLU A 340 -26.30 16.20 3.37
CA GLU A 340 -25.84 17.34 4.18
C GLU A 340 -24.34 17.29 4.41
N LEU A 341 -23.80 16.11 4.72
CA LEU A 341 -22.37 15.90 4.94
C LEU A 341 -21.57 16.13 3.64
N GLU A 342 -22.03 15.61 2.50
CA GLU A 342 -21.45 15.88 1.18
C GLU A 342 -21.38 17.38 0.90
N ALA A 343 -22.47 18.10 1.12
CA ALA A 343 -22.52 19.55 0.92
C ALA A 343 -21.52 20.30 1.81
N ALA A 344 -21.35 19.87 3.06
CA ALA A 344 -20.41 20.46 4.02
C ALA A 344 -18.94 20.16 3.62
N ILE A 345 -18.63 18.93 3.19
CA ILE A 345 -17.29 18.57 2.67
C ILE A 345 -16.96 19.43 1.44
N ARG A 346 -17.88 19.56 0.48
CA ARG A 346 -17.71 20.40 -0.71
C ARG A 346 -17.49 21.86 -0.35
N ALA A 347 -18.13 22.38 0.69
CA ALA A 347 -17.91 23.75 1.17
C ALA A 347 -16.47 23.93 1.70
N GLN A 348 -15.92 22.95 2.41
CA GLN A 348 -14.52 23.00 2.87
C GLN A 348 -13.53 22.88 1.71
N ILE A 349 -13.82 22.07 0.69
CA ILE A 349 -13.02 21.97 -0.53
C ILE A 349 -13.01 23.33 -1.24
N ARG A 350 -14.17 23.94 -1.48
CA ARG A 350 -14.26 25.29 -2.08
C ARG A 350 -13.45 26.31 -1.30
N ARG A 351 -13.48 26.28 0.02
CA ARG A 351 -12.71 27.20 0.83
C ARG A 351 -11.19 27.08 0.62
N VAL A 352 -10.64 25.85 0.42
CA VAL A 352 -9.22 25.69 0.06
C VAL A 352 -8.94 26.14 -1.38
N GLN A 353 -9.92 26.03 -2.28
CA GLN A 353 -9.79 26.52 -3.64
C GLN A 353 -9.83 28.05 -3.72
N ASP A 354 -10.63 28.71 -2.91
CA ASP A 354 -10.82 30.16 -2.95
C ASP A 354 -9.76 30.92 -2.14
N GLU A 355 -9.34 30.36 -0.98
CA GLU A 355 -8.46 31.00 -0.03
C GLU A 355 -7.15 30.21 0.12
N PRO A 356 -5.96 30.81 -0.02
CA PRO A 356 -4.70 30.16 0.28
C PRO A 356 -4.65 29.67 1.73
N VAL A 357 -3.93 28.57 1.97
CA VAL A 357 -3.67 28.05 3.32
C VAL A 357 -2.82 29.08 4.09
N ALA A 358 -3.23 29.39 5.32
CA ALA A 358 -2.49 30.31 6.18
C ALA A 358 -1.06 29.81 6.46
N PRO A 359 -0.07 30.71 6.57
CA PRO A 359 1.34 30.33 6.76
C PRO A 359 1.57 29.41 7.95
N GLU A 360 0.91 29.67 9.09
CA GLU A 360 1.05 28.89 10.33
C GLU A 360 0.43 27.49 10.18
N GLU A 361 -0.72 27.39 9.50
CA GLU A 361 -1.39 26.13 9.19
C GLU A 361 -0.51 25.29 8.26
N LEU A 362 0.03 25.90 7.21
CA LEU A 362 0.92 25.23 6.25
C LEU A 362 2.21 24.73 6.94
N ALA A 363 2.83 25.56 7.76
CA ALA A 363 4.06 25.20 8.48
C ALA A 363 3.82 24.01 9.44
N ARG A 364 2.72 24.03 10.18
CA ARG A 364 2.33 22.93 11.06
C ARG A 364 2.09 21.63 10.30
N VAL A 365 1.32 21.66 9.21
CA VAL A 365 1.01 20.47 8.41
C VAL A 365 2.28 19.89 7.79
N LYS A 366 3.14 20.72 7.21
CA LYS A 366 4.43 20.27 6.64
C LYS A 366 5.32 19.62 7.70
N ALA A 367 5.34 20.14 8.91
CA ALA A 367 6.08 19.54 10.03
C ALA A 367 5.49 18.17 10.42
N GLN A 368 4.17 18.03 10.47
CA GLN A 368 3.48 16.77 10.78
C GLN A 368 3.73 15.69 9.71
N VAL A 369 3.59 16.04 8.44
CA VAL A 369 3.85 15.10 7.32
C VAL A 369 5.31 14.67 7.30
N ALA A 370 6.25 15.61 7.53
CA ALA A 370 7.67 15.28 7.62
C ALA A 370 7.98 14.39 8.82
N ALA A 371 7.39 14.66 10.00
CA ALA A 371 7.57 13.86 11.20
C ALA A 371 7.03 12.42 11.03
N SER A 372 5.86 12.25 10.43
CA SER A 372 5.30 10.92 10.14
C SER A 372 6.26 10.07 9.31
N ASN A 373 6.88 10.64 8.29
CA ASN A 373 7.89 9.97 7.47
C ASN A 373 9.16 9.57 8.24
N VAL A 374 9.50 10.31 9.31
CA VAL A 374 10.66 9.99 10.17
C VAL A 374 10.32 8.85 11.12
N PHE A 375 9.16 8.89 11.77
CA PHE A 375 8.75 7.87 12.74
C PHE A 375 8.61 6.47 12.12
N THR A 376 8.19 6.37 10.85
CA THR A 376 8.13 5.06 10.15
C THR A 376 9.51 4.42 9.99
N ARG A 377 10.61 5.19 10.08
CA ARG A 377 11.99 4.69 9.97
C ARG A 377 12.51 4.01 11.25
N ASP A 378 11.77 4.06 12.35
CA ASP A 378 12.19 3.38 13.58
C ASP A 378 12.08 1.86 13.49
N SER A 379 11.20 1.34 12.66
CA SER A 379 11.04 -0.09 12.43
C SER A 379 11.82 -0.57 11.21
N VAL A 380 12.71 -1.55 11.39
CA VAL A 380 13.43 -2.22 10.28
C VAL A 380 12.48 -2.83 9.26
N PHE A 381 11.32 -3.33 9.72
CA PHE A 381 10.28 -3.88 8.86
C PHE A 381 9.66 -2.80 7.96
N TYR A 382 9.27 -1.67 8.53
CA TYR A 382 8.68 -0.57 7.73
C TYR A 382 9.70 0.10 6.82
N GLN A 383 10.98 0.16 7.20
CA GLN A 383 12.04 0.63 6.30
C GLN A 383 12.11 -0.27 5.05
N ALA A 384 12.19 -1.60 5.25
CA ALA A 384 12.20 -2.56 4.14
C ALA A 384 10.94 -2.45 3.27
N MET A 385 9.77 -2.33 3.90
CA MET A 385 8.48 -2.21 3.22
C MET A 385 8.40 -0.95 2.35
N GLN A 386 8.82 0.22 2.85
CA GLN A 386 8.82 1.44 2.07
C GLN A 386 9.78 1.37 0.88
N MET A 387 10.98 0.80 1.07
CA MET A 387 11.96 0.63 -0.01
C MET A 387 11.43 -0.33 -1.08
N GLY A 388 10.90 -1.48 -0.66
CA GLY A 388 10.35 -2.48 -1.56
C GLY A 388 9.15 -1.97 -2.35
N MET A 389 8.24 -1.24 -1.70
CA MET A 389 7.09 -0.64 -2.36
C MET A 389 7.51 0.35 -3.46
N LEU A 390 8.44 1.27 -3.17
CA LEU A 390 8.94 2.22 -4.15
C LEU A 390 9.56 1.51 -5.35
N GLU A 391 10.47 0.58 -5.11
CA GLU A 391 11.16 -0.16 -6.17
C GLU A 391 10.19 -0.97 -7.06
N THR A 392 9.16 -1.52 -6.44
CA THR A 392 8.21 -2.39 -7.14
C THR A 392 7.27 -1.61 -8.06
N VAL A 393 6.90 -0.38 -7.69
CA VAL A 393 6.06 0.48 -8.53
C VAL A 393 6.87 1.30 -9.55
N GLY A 394 8.18 1.04 -9.70
CA GLY A 394 9.04 1.71 -10.67
C GLY A 394 9.60 3.05 -10.20
N LEU A 395 9.52 3.31 -8.91
CA LEU A 395 10.16 4.44 -8.24
C LEU A 395 11.55 4.02 -7.72
N ASP A 396 12.28 4.96 -7.14
CA ASP A 396 13.60 4.73 -6.55
C ASP A 396 13.50 4.86 -5.03
N TRP A 397 14.09 3.92 -4.27
CA TRP A 397 14.11 3.97 -2.79
C TRP A 397 14.68 5.29 -2.25
N ARG A 398 15.56 5.97 -3.01
CA ARG A 398 16.12 7.29 -2.64
C ARG A 398 15.07 8.39 -2.52
N MET A 399 13.87 8.15 -3.06
CA MET A 399 12.74 9.07 -2.89
C MET A 399 12.28 9.19 -1.44
N LEU A 400 12.55 8.18 -0.59
CA LEU A 400 12.29 8.26 0.86
C LEU A 400 12.98 9.46 1.50
N ASP A 401 14.24 9.70 1.17
CA ASP A 401 15.00 10.80 1.75
C ASP A 401 14.61 12.15 1.11
N ARG A 402 14.33 12.16 -0.17
CA ARG A 402 13.91 13.37 -0.91
C ARG A 402 12.47 13.80 -0.58
N SER A 403 11.60 12.89 -0.18
CA SER A 403 10.18 13.19 0.07
C SER A 403 9.98 14.27 1.15
N VAL A 404 10.79 14.24 2.21
CA VAL A 404 10.73 15.24 3.29
C VAL A 404 11.06 16.64 2.78
N GLU A 405 12.11 16.77 1.96
CA GLU A 405 12.50 18.06 1.35
C GLU A 405 11.43 18.55 0.39
N ARG A 406 10.87 17.66 -0.45
CA ARG A 406 9.78 17.98 -1.38
C ARG A 406 8.54 18.49 -0.67
N VAL A 407 8.11 17.82 0.41
CA VAL A 407 6.99 18.25 1.26
C VAL A 407 7.28 19.64 1.88
N ARG A 408 8.50 19.85 2.39
CA ARG A 408 8.90 21.14 2.95
C ARG A 408 8.90 22.28 1.92
N ALA A 409 9.19 21.98 0.66
CA ALA A 409 9.21 22.95 -0.43
C ALA A 409 7.80 23.36 -0.92
N VAL A 410 6.75 22.60 -0.59
CA VAL A 410 5.37 22.91 -1.02
C VAL A 410 4.94 24.30 -0.54
N THR A 411 4.33 25.08 -1.43
CA THR A 411 3.82 26.43 -1.15
C THR A 411 2.29 26.42 -0.98
N ALA A 412 1.73 27.44 -0.34
CA ALA A 412 0.28 27.62 -0.23
C ALA A 412 -0.39 27.73 -1.61
N ALA A 413 0.25 28.41 -2.56
CA ALA A 413 -0.24 28.50 -3.95
C ALA A 413 -0.31 27.13 -4.64
N GLN A 414 0.67 26.25 -4.39
CA GLN A 414 0.66 24.90 -4.92
C GLN A 414 -0.46 24.05 -4.31
N VAL A 415 -0.70 24.14 -3.01
CA VAL A 415 -1.83 23.46 -2.33
C VAL A 415 -3.17 23.92 -2.94
N GLN A 416 -3.34 25.23 -3.13
CA GLN A 416 -4.53 25.78 -3.78
C GLN A 416 -4.65 25.30 -5.24
N ALA A 417 -3.56 25.31 -5.99
CA ALA A 417 -3.55 24.89 -7.38
C ALA A 417 -3.98 23.43 -7.56
N VAL A 418 -3.48 22.49 -6.74
CA VAL A 418 -3.91 21.09 -6.81
C VAL A 418 -5.34 20.91 -6.35
N ALA A 419 -5.82 21.66 -5.36
CA ALA A 419 -7.22 21.64 -4.97
C ALA A 419 -8.14 22.08 -6.13
N LYS A 420 -7.78 23.15 -6.84
CA LYS A 420 -8.52 23.61 -8.04
C LYS A 420 -8.45 22.62 -9.20
N LYS A 421 -7.31 22.00 -9.41
CA LYS A 421 -7.09 21.10 -10.55
C LYS A 421 -7.78 19.75 -10.38
N TYR A 422 -7.68 19.15 -9.19
CA TYR A 422 -8.11 17.77 -8.97
C TYR A 422 -9.44 17.62 -8.26
N LEU A 423 -9.78 18.50 -7.30
CA LEU A 423 -11.03 18.38 -6.53
C LEU A 423 -12.20 19.10 -7.22
N THR A 424 -12.50 18.71 -8.46
CA THR A 424 -13.54 19.31 -9.31
C THR A 424 -14.80 18.45 -9.38
N GLU A 425 -15.93 19.05 -9.72
CA GLU A 425 -17.18 18.33 -9.92
C GLU A 425 -17.06 17.26 -11.03
N ALA A 426 -16.38 17.57 -12.11
CA ALA A 426 -16.17 16.64 -13.22
C ALA A 426 -15.35 15.41 -12.79
N ASN A 427 -14.42 15.56 -11.83
CA ASN A 427 -13.53 14.52 -11.38
C ASN A 427 -14.04 13.75 -10.14
N LEU A 428 -15.24 14.05 -9.67
CA LEU A 428 -15.80 13.50 -8.43
C LEU A 428 -16.54 12.18 -8.67
N THR A 429 -16.25 11.19 -7.87
CA THR A 429 -17.06 9.98 -7.69
C THR A 429 -17.63 9.95 -6.28
N VAL A 430 -18.91 9.60 -6.14
CA VAL A 430 -19.62 9.52 -4.86
C VAL A 430 -20.32 8.16 -4.73
N THR A 431 -20.15 7.53 -3.58
CA THR A 431 -20.93 6.34 -3.20
C THR A 431 -21.56 6.56 -1.83
N VAL A 432 -22.84 6.27 -1.71
CA VAL A 432 -23.57 6.31 -0.45
C VAL A 432 -23.94 4.90 -0.03
N LEU A 433 -23.63 4.55 1.21
CA LEU A 433 -24.15 3.36 1.88
C LEU A 433 -25.44 3.75 2.62
N ASP A 434 -26.56 3.16 2.20
CA ASP A 434 -27.84 3.27 2.89
C ASP A 434 -28.01 2.08 3.85
N PRO A 435 -28.11 2.34 5.15
CA PRO A 435 -28.34 1.27 6.12
C PRO A 435 -29.74 0.66 5.94
N GLN A 436 -29.77 -0.66 5.83
CA GLN A 436 -31.00 -1.45 5.86
C GLN A 436 -31.19 -2.12 7.21
N PRO A 437 -32.43 -2.27 7.70
CA PRO A 437 -32.70 -3.08 8.89
C PRO A 437 -32.18 -4.50 8.69
N GLY A 438 -31.26 -4.94 9.55
CA GLY A 438 -30.69 -6.27 9.52
C GLY A 438 -29.71 -6.43 10.69
N ARG A 439 -29.38 -7.67 11.07
CA ARG A 439 -28.29 -7.90 12.02
C ARG A 439 -26.97 -7.60 11.30
N ALA A 440 -26.42 -6.42 11.53
CA ALA A 440 -25.00 -6.21 11.26
C ALA A 440 -24.20 -7.23 12.09
N LYS A 441 -23.42 -8.08 11.43
CA LYS A 441 -22.48 -8.95 12.15
C LYS A 441 -21.47 -8.07 12.90
N PRO A 442 -21.01 -8.45 14.10
CA PRO A 442 -20.01 -7.68 14.83
C PRO A 442 -18.77 -7.49 13.98
N ARG A 443 -18.28 -6.26 13.91
CA ARG A 443 -17.05 -5.89 13.19
C ARG A 443 -15.89 -6.69 13.75
N ALA A 444 -15.31 -7.61 12.97
CA ALA A 444 -13.98 -8.11 13.25
C ALA A 444 -13.04 -6.91 13.18
N ALA A 445 -12.25 -6.69 14.24
CA ALA A 445 -11.29 -5.58 14.27
C ALA A 445 -10.35 -5.72 13.08
N ALA A 446 -10.50 -4.83 12.09
CA ALA A 446 -9.57 -4.75 10.98
C ALA A 446 -8.22 -4.24 11.50
N PRO A 447 -7.09 -4.84 11.15
CA PRO A 447 -5.80 -4.24 11.42
C PRO A 447 -5.71 -2.93 10.62
N LEU A 448 -5.46 -1.83 11.33
CA LEU A 448 -5.13 -0.54 10.73
C LEU A 448 -3.79 -0.67 9.99
N GLY A 449 -3.82 -0.61 8.68
CA GLY A 449 -2.61 -0.63 7.84
C GLY A 449 -2.84 -1.45 6.57
N GLY A 450 -2.71 -0.80 5.42
CA GLY A 450 -2.87 -1.42 4.12
C GLY A 450 -1.94 -2.61 3.91
N GLY A 451 -2.48 -3.67 3.40
CA GLY A 451 -1.86 -4.96 3.19
C GLY A 451 -2.48 -6.00 4.12
N HIS A 452 -2.94 -7.09 3.55
CA HIS A 452 -3.41 -8.23 4.32
C HIS A 452 -2.20 -8.89 5.00
N VAL A 453 -1.87 -8.46 6.22
CA VAL A 453 -0.87 -9.13 7.06
C VAL A 453 -1.63 -10.19 7.87
N ARG A 454 -1.29 -11.45 7.68
CA ARG A 454 -1.78 -12.57 8.51
C ARG A 454 -1.07 -12.60 9.86
#